data_dd06287868b0bad170c804a32c5bb3ea
#
_entry.id   dd06287868b0bad170c804a32c5bb3ea
#
_cell.length_a   1.000
_cell.length_b   1.000
_cell.length_c   1.000
_cell.angle_alpha   90.00
_cell.angle_beta   90.00
_cell.angle_gamma   90.00
#
_symmetry.space_group_name_H-M   'P 1'
#
loop_
_entity.id
_entity.type
_entity.pdbx_description
1 polymer ?
#
loop_
_entity_poly.entity_id
_entity_poly.type
_entity_poly.pdbx_seq_one_letter_code
_entity_poly.pdbx_strand_id
1 'polypeptide(L)'
;MKRTLLTRRLPATLAATLLTFTGLAALAQDPDQAGKLVPVDARSVRTTVTLGGTVVPYKDVTLAAQLPGRVVYLAGTEGDTFDEGTVLATLDDKELRAQQQSAMAALRDAEVAIQSAGVQYSRELIAPNRASPSQLGGMGMPAMMDQFFTRPFGNMMGIGNPYVERGADLYRQGAQIEQARNAYLRAQAELRQVDAKFRDIRSIAPFDGVITKKLVEVGDTVQPGQPMLEFADIQYLQVQVEVPARIMPGVREGMVVRAKLDVGDSMVNVRVAQIFPLADPERHTVRVKFDLPTGAPAAPGMYAEVMVPDVNAPVRQVPSLKLSTCPPSAWTSTCPRIWRWW
;
A
#
# COMPACT_ATOMS: atom_id res chain seq x y z
N MET A 1 76.31 -7.72 -14.17
CA MET A 1 77.22 -8.54 -15.05
C MET A 1 77.06 -8.04 -16.44
N LYS A 2 78.15 -7.42 -16.88
CA LYS A 2 78.88 -7.65 -18.15
C LYS A 2 78.09 -7.44 -19.44
N ARG A 3 78.31 -6.30 -20.14
CA ARG A 3 79.22 -6.08 -21.28
C ARG A 3 78.66 -6.73 -22.57
N THR A 4 78.56 -6.07 -23.69
CA THR A 4 79.66 -5.46 -24.49
C THR A 4 79.16 -4.67 -25.66
N LEU A 5 79.79 -3.55 -25.91
CA LEU A 5 79.90 -2.75 -27.12
C LEU A 5 80.40 -3.55 -28.34
N LEU A 6 79.98 -3.18 -29.55
CA LEU A 6 80.84 -3.24 -30.71
C LEU A 6 80.49 -2.16 -31.74
N THR A 7 81.39 -1.25 -31.88
CA THR A 7 81.60 -0.26 -32.93
C THR A 7 82.15 -0.93 -34.20
N ARG A 8 81.72 -0.51 -35.37
CA ARG A 8 82.64 -0.60 -36.54
C ARG A 8 82.33 0.47 -37.62
N ARG A 9 83.40 1.09 -37.98
CA ARG A 9 83.73 2.24 -38.78
C ARG A 9 83.38 2.12 -40.26
N LEU A 10 83.25 3.33 -40.88
CA LEU A 10 83.28 3.73 -42.29
C LEU A 10 84.42 3.07 -43.14
N PRO A 11 84.32 3.17 -44.50
CA PRO A 11 84.96 4.33 -45.15
C PRO A 11 84.21 4.94 -46.35
N ALA A 12 84.61 6.16 -46.61
CA ALA A 12 84.27 6.99 -47.74
C ALA A 12 84.89 6.55 -49.06
N THR A 13 84.18 6.80 -50.16
CA THR A 13 84.83 7.08 -51.48
C THR A 13 83.96 8.08 -52.23
N LEU A 14 84.63 9.15 -52.62
CA LEU A 14 84.27 10.15 -53.58
C LEU A 14 83.99 9.59 -54.97
N ALA A 15 82.99 10.13 -55.65
CA ALA A 15 83.10 10.43 -57.09
C ALA A 15 82.05 11.45 -57.48
N ALA A 16 82.50 12.54 -57.94
CA ALA A 16 81.72 13.63 -58.54
C ALA A 16 81.29 13.24 -59.97
N THR A 17 80.09 13.59 -60.34
CA THR A 17 79.68 13.89 -61.70
C THR A 17 78.62 15.00 -61.72
N LEU A 18 78.99 16.00 -62.46
CA LEU A 18 78.35 17.22 -62.76
C LEU A 18 77.30 17.05 -63.87
N LEU A 19 76.31 17.96 -63.94
CA LEU A 19 75.38 18.34 -65.00
C LEU A 19 74.18 17.38 -65.30
N THR A 20 72.95 17.81 -65.05
CA THR A 20 72.17 18.57 -66.07
C THR A 20 70.96 19.23 -65.42
N PHE A 21 70.82 20.45 -65.67
CA PHE A 21 69.80 21.45 -65.40
C PHE A 21 68.60 21.05 -66.32
N THR A 22 67.47 20.64 -65.79
CA THR A 22 66.16 20.78 -66.44
C THR A 22 65.15 21.20 -65.39
N GLY A 23 64.55 22.38 -65.60
CA GLY A 23 63.57 23.01 -64.73
C GLY A 23 62.36 22.13 -64.55
N LEU A 24 62.02 21.84 -63.30
CA LEU A 24 60.72 21.47 -62.89
C LEU A 24 60.09 22.62 -62.14
N ALA A 25 59.17 23.30 -62.85
CA ALA A 25 58.34 24.34 -62.23
C ALA A 25 57.73 23.77 -60.93
N ALA A 26 58.17 24.26 -59.81
CA ALA A 26 57.49 24.09 -58.53
C ALA A 26 56.10 24.73 -58.66
N LEU A 27 55.08 23.92 -58.77
CA LEU A 27 53.72 24.30 -58.47
C LEU A 27 53.75 24.76 -57.01
N ALA A 28 53.86 26.03 -56.80
CA ALA A 28 53.57 26.70 -55.54
C ALA A 28 52.11 26.33 -55.22
N GLN A 29 51.92 25.33 -54.38
CA GLN A 29 50.65 25.15 -53.73
C GLN A 29 50.43 26.35 -52.83
N ASP A 30 49.44 27.13 -53.18
CA ASP A 30 48.94 28.24 -52.39
C ASP A 30 48.71 27.80 -50.96
N PRO A 31 49.39 28.34 -49.95
CA PRO A 31 49.18 28.00 -48.54
C PRO A 31 47.81 28.45 -48.02
N ASP A 32 46.99 29.02 -48.86
CA ASP A 32 45.68 29.61 -48.46
C ASP A 32 44.49 28.64 -48.61
N GLN A 33 44.75 27.37 -49.02
CA GLN A 33 43.76 26.30 -49.01
C GLN A 33 43.88 25.36 -47.81
N ALA A 34 44.69 25.68 -46.82
CA ALA A 34 44.60 24.97 -45.55
C ALA A 34 43.21 25.32 -44.93
N GLY A 35 42.27 24.36 -45.10
CA GLY A 35 40.93 24.56 -44.61
C GLY A 35 40.93 25.09 -43.19
N LYS A 36 40.25 26.19 -42.98
CA LYS A 36 40.11 26.88 -41.68
C LYS A 36 39.62 25.88 -40.67
N LEU A 37 40.50 25.40 -39.79
CA LEU A 37 40.15 24.50 -38.71
C LEU A 37 39.15 25.20 -37.81
N VAL A 38 37.88 24.78 -37.87
CA VAL A 38 36.86 25.26 -36.98
C VAL A 38 36.95 24.41 -35.70
N PRO A 39 37.20 25.01 -34.54
CA PRO A 39 37.20 24.27 -33.31
C PRO A 39 35.79 23.64 -33.08
N VAL A 40 35.74 22.35 -33.04
CA VAL A 40 34.52 21.58 -32.74
C VAL A 40 34.49 21.37 -31.25
N ASP A 41 33.63 22.09 -30.55
CA ASP A 41 33.34 21.82 -29.14
C ASP A 41 32.51 20.52 -29.04
N ALA A 42 33.13 19.45 -28.57
CA ALA A 42 32.44 18.21 -28.34
C ALA A 42 31.58 18.32 -27.08
N ARG A 43 30.27 18.37 -27.24
CA ARG A 43 29.32 18.35 -26.11
C ARG A 43 28.87 16.91 -25.88
N SER A 44 29.12 16.40 -24.70
CA SER A 44 28.62 15.09 -24.31
C SER A 44 27.09 15.16 -24.09
N VAL A 45 26.32 14.51 -24.92
CA VAL A 45 24.86 14.38 -24.73
C VAL A 45 24.61 13.03 -24.08
N ARG A 46 24.03 13.02 -22.88
CA ARG A 46 23.57 11.81 -22.23
C ARG A 46 22.36 11.28 -22.99
N THR A 47 22.43 10.04 -23.40
CA THR A 47 21.30 9.36 -24.05
C THR A 47 20.21 9.11 -23.03
N THR A 48 18.97 9.49 -23.34
CA THR A 48 17.79 9.15 -22.55
C THR A 48 17.00 8.07 -23.29
N VAL A 49 16.45 7.14 -22.53
CA VAL A 49 15.54 6.13 -23.04
C VAL A 49 14.14 6.49 -22.61
N THR A 50 13.23 6.51 -23.55
CA THR A 50 11.81 6.72 -23.28
C THR A 50 11.16 5.39 -22.95
N LEU A 51 10.54 5.31 -21.81
CA LEU A 51 9.85 4.13 -21.30
C LEU A 51 8.37 4.43 -21.13
N GLY A 52 7.53 3.57 -21.68
CA GLY A 52 6.09 3.65 -21.50
C GLY A 52 5.66 3.17 -20.11
N GLY A 53 4.67 3.83 -19.56
CA GLY A 53 4.07 3.47 -18.30
C GLY A 53 2.59 3.84 -18.25
N THR A 54 1.94 3.45 -17.17
CA THR A 54 0.53 3.73 -16.91
C THR A 54 0.40 4.59 -15.66
N VAL A 55 -0.47 5.57 -15.70
CA VAL A 55 -0.82 6.39 -14.54
C VAL A 55 -1.69 5.55 -13.62
N VAL A 56 -1.28 5.44 -12.36
CA VAL A 56 -1.99 4.73 -11.31
C VAL A 56 -2.24 5.67 -10.13
N PRO A 57 -3.32 5.48 -9.38
CA PRO A 57 -3.53 6.25 -8.16
C PRO A 57 -2.48 5.88 -7.10
N TYR A 58 -2.22 6.80 -6.17
CA TYR A 58 -1.33 6.52 -5.04
C TYR A 58 -1.89 5.45 -4.12
N LYS A 59 -3.19 5.53 -3.83
CA LYS A 59 -3.95 4.54 -3.07
C LYS A 59 -5.08 4.01 -3.93
N ASP A 60 -5.21 2.70 -3.97
CA ASP A 60 -6.27 1.97 -4.67
C ASP A 60 -6.74 0.83 -3.76
N VAL A 61 -8.02 0.81 -3.45
CA VAL A 61 -8.62 -0.16 -2.53
C VAL A 61 -9.90 -0.73 -3.13
N THR A 62 -9.99 -2.04 -3.15
CA THR A 62 -11.23 -2.74 -3.44
C THR A 62 -11.98 -2.99 -2.14
N LEU A 63 -13.13 -2.36 -1.97
CA LEU A 63 -14.01 -2.57 -0.83
C LEU A 63 -14.87 -3.81 -1.08
N ALA A 64 -14.70 -4.82 -0.21
CA ALA A 64 -15.41 -6.08 -0.27
C ALA A 64 -16.38 -6.22 0.91
N ALA A 65 -17.47 -6.97 0.69
CA ALA A 65 -18.41 -7.30 1.74
C ALA A 65 -17.73 -8.14 2.83
N GLN A 66 -17.92 -7.79 4.11
CA GLN A 66 -17.40 -8.56 5.23
C GLN A 66 -18.42 -9.57 5.74
N LEU A 67 -19.72 -9.29 5.56
CA LEU A 67 -20.82 -10.15 5.95
C LEU A 67 -21.71 -10.46 4.74
N PRO A 68 -22.43 -11.59 4.76
CA PRO A 68 -23.42 -11.87 3.74
C PRO A 68 -24.63 -10.98 3.95
N GLY A 69 -25.22 -10.49 2.87
CA GLY A 69 -26.42 -9.68 2.97
C GLY A 69 -26.83 -9.06 1.65
N ARG A 70 -27.98 -8.39 1.67
CA ARG A 70 -28.48 -7.64 0.53
C ARG A 70 -28.00 -6.19 0.60
N VAL A 71 -27.52 -5.65 -0.51
CA VAL A 71 -27.14 -4.24 -0.63
C VAL A 71 -28.40 -3.38 -0.59
N VAL A 72 -28.52 -2.53 0.42
CA VAL A 72 -29.66 -1.59 0.60
C VAL A 72 -29.30 -0.20 0.12
N TYR A 73 -28.05 0.18 0.29
CA TYR A 73 -27.54 1.50 -0.08
C TYR A 73 -26.17 1.38 -0.74
N LEU A 74 -25.99 2.14 -1.81
CA LEU A 74 -24.74 2.32 -2.49
C LEU A 74 -24.60 3.80 -2.85
N ALA A 75 -23.53 4.44 -2.40
CA ALA A 75 -23.31 5.86 -2.60
C ALA A 75 -22.97 6.17 -4.07
N GLY A 76 -23.48 7.27 -4.56
CA GLY A 76 -23.13 7.93 -5.81
C GLY A 76 -23.06 7.05 -7.06
N THR A 77 -22.34 7.57 -8.05
CA THR A 77 -22.02 6.91 -9.32
C THR A 77 -20.50 6.81 -9.50
N GLU A 78 -20.06 6.06 -10.50
CA GLU A 78 -18.67 6.03 -10.89
C GLU A 78 -18.20 7.44 -11.27
N GLY A 79 -17.07 7.87 -10.71
CA GLY A 79 -16.54 9.22 -10.86
C GLY A 79 -16.91 10.21 -9.74
N ASP A 80 -17.82 9.85 -8.82
CA ASP A 80 -18.16 10.72 -7.69
C ASP A 80 -17.08 10.70 -6.62
N THR A 81 -16.82 11.88 -6.04
CA THR A 81 -15.83 12.08 -4.97
C THR A 81 -16.47 11.98 -3.60
N PHE A 82 -15.75 11.39 -2.66
CA PHE A 82 -16.18 11.22 -1.28
C PHE A 82 -15.03 11.51 -0.32
N ASP A 83 -15.38 12.08 0.83
CA ASP A 83 -14.44 12.34 1.91
C ASP A 83 -14.24 11.09 2.77
N GLU A 84 -13.10 11.01 3.45
CA GLU A 84 -12.80 9.94 4.42
C GLU A 84 -13.91 9.79 5.47
N GLY A 85 -14.28 8.54 5.77
CA GLY A 85 -15.34 8.23 6.74
C GLY A 85 -16.75 8.25 6.18
N THR A 86 -16.98 8.66 4.93
CA THR A 86 -18.30 8.62 4.29
C THR A 86 -18.73 7.17 4.04
N VAL A 87 -20.01 6.88 4.28
CA VAL A 87 -20.57 5.55 4.03
C VAL A 87 -20.80 5.36 2.52
N LEU A 88 -20.09 4.42 1.91
CA LEU A 88 -20.16 4.12 0.49
C LEU A 88 -21.16 2.99 0.18
N ALA A 89 -21.26 1.99 1.05
CA ALA A 89 -22.23 0.92 0.89
C ALA A 89 -22.79 0.48 2.24
N THR A 90 -24.04 0.01 2.25
CA THR A 90 -24.69 -0.53 3.45
C THR A 90 -25.48 -1.79 3.06
N LEU A 91 -25.29 -2.85 3.85
CA LEU A 91 -26.07 -4.07 3.73
C LEU A 91 -27.32 -4.01 4.60
N ASP A 92 -28.30 -4.91 4.38
CA ASP A 92 -29.52 -5.02 5.18
C ASP A 92 -29.16 -5.41 6.64
N ASP A 93 -29.64 -4.60 7.58
CA ASP A 93 -29.34 -4.72 9.00
C ASP A 93 -30.47 -5.32 9.85
N LYS A 94 -31.58 -5.72 9.22
CA LYS A 94 -32.79 -6.17 9.96
C LYS A 94 -32.51 -7.35 10.90
N GLU A 95 -31.79 -8.35 10.41
CA GLU A 95 -31.43 -9.50 11.21
C GLU A 95 -30.47 -9.14 12.34
N LEU A 96 -29.49 -8.28 12.08
CA LEU A 96 -28.56 -7.80 13.11
C LEU A 96 -29.24 -6.95 14.17
N ARG A 97 -30.23 -6.15 13.80
CA ARG A 97 -31.05 -5.41 14.79
C ARG A 97 -31.82 -6.36 15.70
N ALA A 98 -32.40 -7.43 15.15
CA ALA A 98 -33.07 -8.44 15.97
C ALA A 98 -32.08 -9.15 16.91
N GLN A 99 -30.88 -9.50 16.42
CA GLN A 99 -29.81 -10.09 17.25
C GLN A 99 -29.34 -9.11 18.34
N GLN A 100 -29.22 -7.83 18.04
CA GLN A 100 -28.84 -6.79 19.00
C GLN A 100 -29.89 -6.67 20.11
N GLN A 101 -31.17 -6.64 19.75
CA GLN A 101 -32.26 -6.59 20.74
C GLN A 101 -32.25 -7.82 21.65
N SER A 102 -32.02 -9.00 21.10
CA SER A 102 -31.89 -10.24 21.85
C SER A 102 -30.68 -10.20 22.80
N ALA A 103 -29.51 -9.75 22.33
CA ALA A 103 -28.32 -9.62 23.16
C ALA A 103 -28.50 -8.57 24.28
N MET A 104 -29.20 -7.46 24.01
CA MET A 104 -29.55 -6.47 25.02
C MET A 104 -30.51 -7.04 26.07
N ALA A 105 -31.48 -7.86 25.68
CA ALA A 105 -32.37 -8.54 26.61
C ALA A 105 -31.58 -9.52 27.50
N ALA A 106 -30.74 -10.35 26.92
CA ALA A 106 -29.87 -11.26 27.65
C ALA A 106 -28.95 -10.55 28.66
N LEU A 107 -28.44 -9.38 28.29
CA LEU A 107 -27.62 -8.56 29.19
C LEU A 107 -28.43 -8.06 30.39
N ARG A 108 -29.67 -7.57 30.17
CA ARG A 108 -30.58 -7.13 31.25
C ARG A 108 -30.95 -8.31 32.16
N ASP A 109 -31.26 -9.47 31.60
CA ASP A 109 -31.58 -10.68 32.38
C ASP A 109 -30.39 -11.08 33.26
N ALA A 110 -29.19 -11.03 32.73
CA ALA A 110 -27.96 -11.32 33.48
C ALA A 110 -27.70 -10.28 34.58
N GLU A 111 -28.02 -8.99 34.35
CA GLU A 111 -27.91 -7.93 35.34
C GLU A 111 -28.88 -8.16 36.51
N VAL A 112 -30.14 -8.50 36.20
CA VAL A 112 -31.16 -8.87 37.22
C VAL A 112 -30.72 -10.10 37.98
N ALA A 113 -30.11 -11.10 37.32
CA ALA A 113 -29.59 -12.30 37.99
C ALA A 113 -28.49 -11.96 39.01
N ILE A 114 -27.56 -11.03 38.69
CA ILE A 114 -26.55 -10.55 39.65
C ILE A 114 -27.22 -9.90 40.86
N GLN A 115 -28.16 -8.99 40.60
CA GLN A 115 -28.88 -8.29 41.67
C GLN A 115 -29.63 -9.29 42.57
N SER A 116 -30.34 -10.27 41.99
CA SER A 116 -31.09 -11.25 42.74
C SER A 116 -30.16 -12.18 43.56
N ALA A 117 -29.04 -12.61 42.99
CA ALA A 117 -28.03 -13.40 43.71
C ALA A 117 -27.40 -12.59 44.85
N GLY A 118 -27.13 -11.32 44.65
CA GLY A 118 -26.63 -10.40 45.70
C GLY A 118 -27.60 -10.23 46.84
N VAL A 119 -28.89 -10.06 46.53
CA VAL A 119 -29.96 -9.99 47.57
C VAL A 119 -30.08 -11.29 48.33
N GLN A 120 -30.03 -12.45 47.66
CA GLN A 120 -30.07 -13.75 48.33
C GLN A 120 -28.89 -13.96 49.28
N TYR A 121 -27.70 -13.62 48.84
CA TYR A 121 -26.47 -13.66 49.66
C TYR A 121 -26.59 -12.74 50.88
N SER A 122 -27.03 -11.50 50.67
CA SER A 122 -27.25 -10.55 51.78
C SER A 122 -28.27 -11.00 52.77
N ARG A 123 -29.36 -11.62 52.30
CA ARG A 123 -30.42 -12.19 53.18
C ARG A 123 -29.85 -13.30 54.03
N GLU A 124 -29.05 -14.19 53.47
CA GLU A 124 -28.42 -15.31 54.21
C GLU A 124 -27.41 -14.84 55.25
N LEU A 125 -26.71 -13.74 54.98
CA LEU A 125 -25.82 -13.10 55.94
C LEU A 125 -26.56 -12.48 57.14
N ILE A 126 -27.70 -11.77 56.89
CA ILE A 126 -28.43 -11.02 57.91
C ILE A 126 -29.44 -11.87 58.66
N ALA A 127 -30.15 -12.72 57.94
CA ALA A 127 -31.19 -13.59 58.48
C ALA A 127 -31.03 -15.02 57.94
N PRO A 128 -30.09 -15.79 58.49
CA PRO A 128 -29.89 -17.17 58.05
C PRO A 128 -31.17 -17.96 58.20
N ASN A 129 -31.51 -18.73 57.16
CA ASN A 129 -32.70 -19.51 57.08
C ASN A 129 -32.74 -20.48 58.26
N ARG A 130 -33.36 -20.05 59.34
CA ARG A 130 -33.80 -21.01 60.36
C ARG A 130 -34.88 -21.80 59.69
N ALA A 131 -34.70 -23.11 59.63
CA ALA A 131 -35.67 -24.05 59.08
C ALA A 131 -37.07 -23.56 59.33
N SER A 132 -37.78 -23.10 58.27
CA SER A 132 -39.13 -22.52 58.43
C SER A 132 -40.03 -23.55 59.09
N PRO A 133 -40.71 -23.19 60.17
CA PRO A 133 -41.68 -24.10 60.80
C PRO A 133 -42.86 -24.46 59.89
N SER A 134 -42.89 -23.88 58.66
CA SER A 134 -43.94 -24.16 57.67
C SER A 134 -43.86 -25.49 56.98
N GLN A 135 -42.89 -26.33 57.27
CA GLN A 135 -42.94 -27.75 56.93
C GLN A 135 -43.74 -28.57 57.94
N LEU A 136 -44.42 -27.94 58.90
CA LEU A 136 -45.37 -28.64 59.77
C LEU A 136 -46.70 -28.96 59.06
N GLY A 137 -46.85 -28.72 57.76
CA GLY A 137 -48.08 -29.00 57.00
C GLY A 137 -48.23 -30.47 56.52
N GLY A 138 -47.42 -31.36 56.96
CA GLY A 138 -47.47 -32.75 56.59
C GLY A 138 -47.09 -33.62 57.79
N MET A 139 -47.99 -33.81 58.77
CA MET A 139 -47.83 -34.80 59.78
C MET A 139 -47.90 -36.22 59.16
N GLY A 140 -46.85 -36.59 58.48
CA GLY A 140 -46.62 -38.05 58.12
C GLY A 140 -45.65 -38.62 59.11
N MET A 141 -45.92 -39.87 59.55
CA MET A 141 -45.06 -40.67 60.41
C MET A 141 -43.51 -40.60 60.09
N PRO A 142 -43.08 -40.44 58.87
CA PRO A 142 -41.68 -40.30 58.56
C PRO A 142 -41.01 -39.03 59.14
N ALA A 143 -41.71 -37.91 59.23
CA ALA A 143 -41.16 -36.69 59.76
C ALA A 143 -40.95 -36.67 61.26
N MET A 144 -41.83 -37.41 62.01
CA MET A 144 -41.67 -37.62 63.46
C MET A 144 -40.48 -38.53 63.75
N MET A 145 -40.26 -39.58 62.93
CA MET A 145 -39.19 -40.50 63.08
C MET A 145 -37.83 -39.84 62.86
N ASP A 146 -37.76 -38.95 61.87
CA ASP A 146 -36.55 -38.20 61.56
C ASP A 146 -36.22 -37.21 62.68
N GLN A 147 -37.18 -36.57 63.25
CA GLN A 147 -37.00 -35.61 64.33
C GLN A 147 -36.59 -36.21 65.66
N PHE A 148 -37.08 -37.40 65.99
CA PHE A 148 -36.79 -38.05 67.26
C PHE A 148 -35.59 -39.01 67.25
N PHE A 149 -35.29 -39.64 66.14
CA PHE A 149 -34.22 -40.64 66.05
C PHE A 149 -33.00 -40.19 65.20
N THR A 150 -33.22 -39.58 64.08
CA THR A 150 -32.11 -39.33 63.15
C THR A 150 -31.32 -38.02 63.48
N ARG A 151 -32.03 -36.97 63.89
CA ARG A 151 -31.36 -35.67 64.23
C ARG A 151 -30.54 -35.74 65.55
N PRO A 152 -30.99 -36.32 66.63
CA PRO A 152 -30.19 -36.43 67.84
C PRO A 152 -28.95 -37.28 67.62
N PHE A 153 -29.09 -38.35 66.86
CA PHE A 153 -28.01 -39.31 66.57
C PHE A 153 -26.97 -38.68 65.58
N GLY A 154 -27.43 -37.91 64.57
CA GLY A 154 -26.57 -37.14 63.67
C GLY A 154 -25.78 -36.07 64.41
N ASN A 155 -26.41 -35.33 65.33
CA ASN A 155 -25.72 -34.34 66.18
C ASN A 155 -24.71 -34.93 67.12
N MET A 156 -24.97 -36.17 67.65
CA MET A 156 -24.03 -36.85 68.54
C MET A 156 -22.82 -37.41 67.77
N MET A 157 -22.98 -37.72 66.49
CA MET A 157 -21.88 -38.18 65.62
C MET A 157 -21.18 -37.01 64.90
N GLY A 158 -21.55 -35.76 65.14
CA GLY A 158 -20.91 -34.61 64.48
C GLY A 158 -21.32 -34.43 63.00
N ILE A 159 -22.32 -35.15 62.51
CA ILE A 159 -22.78 -35.14 61.13
C ILE A 159 -23.83 -34.03 60.86
N GLY A 160 -23.92 -33.08 61.69
CA GLY A 160 -24.82 -31.91 61.54
C GLY A 160 -24.24 -30.69 62.26
N ASN A 161 -23.02 -30.34 61.97
CA ASN A 161 -22.43 -29.15 62.54
C ASN A 161 -23.05 -27.91 61.85
N PRO A 162 -23.93 -27.15 62.54
CA PRO A 162 -24.61 -26.02 61.96
C PRO A 162 -23.65 -24.93 61.44
N TYR A 163 -22.41 -24.89 61.90
CA TYR A 163 -21.39 -23.99 61.43
C TYR A 163 -20.81 -24.41 60.06
N VAL A 164 -20.68 -25.75 59.85
CA VAL A 164 -20.18 -26.31 58.58
C VAL A 164 -21.25 -26.18 57.50
N GLU A 165 -22.53 -26.48 57.84
CA GLU A 165 -23.66 -26.29 56.90
C GLU A 165 -23.82 -24.85 56.48
N ARG A 166 -23.72 -23.90 57.42
CA ARG A 166 -23.79 -22.47 57.13
C ARG A 166 -22.63 -22.00 56.25
N GLY A 167 -21.42 -22.50 56.49
CA GLY A 167 -20.26 -22.23 55.64
C GLY A 167 -20.48 -22.73 54.22
N ALA A 168 -21.03 -23.93 54.06
CA ALA A 168 -21.36 -24.51 52.77
C ALA A 168 -22.47 -23.73 52.01
N ASP A 169 -23.46 -23.20 52.72
CA ASP A 169 -24.54 -22.39 52.14
C ASP A 169 -24.05 -21.04 51.66
N LEU A 170 -23.25 -20.36 52.46
CA LEU A 170 -22.61 -19.10 52.04
C LEU A 170 -21.67 -19.32 50.85
N TYR A 171 -20.94 -20.42 50.86
CA TYR A 171 -20.07 -20.74 49.71
C TYR A 171 -20.89 -21.02 48.45
N ARG A 172 -22.00 -21.74 48.54
CA ARG A 172 -22.91 -21.99 47.40
C ARG A 172 -23.51 -20.70 46.85
N GLN A 173 -23.93 -19.79 47.73
CA GLN A 173 -24.48 -18.50 47.30
C GLN A 173 -23.40 -17.57 46.74
N GLY A 174 -22.17 -17.60 47.29
CA GLY A 174 -21.02 -16.93 46.69
C GLY A 174 -20.73 -17.45 45.27
N ALA A 175 -20.77 -18.78 45.09
CA ALA A 175 -20.63 -19.38 43.75
C ALA A 175 -21.75 -18.98 42.78
N GLN A 176 -22.99 -18.79 43.27
CA GLN A 176 -24.10 -18.27 42.42
C GLN A 176 -23.86 -16.83 41.96
N ILE A 177 -23.30 -15.95 42.82
CA ILE A 177 -22.93 -14.60 42.42
C ILE A 177 -21.86 -14.66 41.34
N GLU A 178 -20.84 -15.47 41.48
CA GLU A 178 -19.81 -15.62 40.47
C GLU A 178 -20.36 -16.21 39.16
N GLN A 179 -21.27 -17.14 39.22
CA GLN A 179 -21.99 -17.67 38.03
C GLN A 179 -22.80 -16.59 37.34
N ALA A 180 -23.56 -15.79 38.10
CA ALA A 180 -24.33 -14.66 37.55
C ALA A 180 -23.41 -13.60 36.92
N ARG A 181 -22.29 -13.30 37.59
CA ARG A 181 -21.28 -12.39 37.07
C ARG A 181 -20.67 -12.89 35.74
N ASN A 182 -20.33 -14.15 35.67
CA ASN A 182 -19.84 -14.80 34.47
C ASN A 182 -20.88 -14.81 33.32
N ALA A 183 -22.17 -14.96 33.66
CA ALA A 183 -23.27 -14.85 32.72
C ALA A 183 -23.38 -13.41 32.14
N TYR A 184 -23.26 -12.41 33.00
CA TYR A 184 -23.23 -11.00 32.61
C TYR A 184 -22.07 -10.68 31.66
N LEU A 185 -20.86 -11.13 32.00
CA LEU A 185 -19.69 -10.92 31.13
C LEU A 185 -19.86 -11.59 29.76
N ARG A 186 -20.48 -12.77 29.71
CA ARG A 186 -20.80 -13.45 28.44
C ARG A 186 -21.82 -12.66 27.62
N ALA A 187 -22.92 -12.22 28.23
CA ALA A 187 -23.93 -11.41 27.55
C ALA A 187 -23.34 -10.07 27.05
N GLN A 188 -22.47 -9.46 27.84
CA GLN A 188 -21.76 -8.26 27.41
C GLN A 188 -20.81 -8.52 26.21
N ALA A 189 -20.12 -9.65 26.19
CA ALA A 189 -19.28 -10.04 25.08
C ALA A 189 -20.08 -10.30 23.79
N GLU A 190 -21.24 -10.94 23.92
CA GLU A 190 -22.17 -11.19 22.82
C GLU A 190 -22.69 -9.88 22.22
N LEU A 191 -23.12 -8.92 23.07
CA LEU A 191 -23.52 -7.60 22.59
C LEU A 191 -22.40 -6.91 21.81
N ARG A 192 -21.17 -6.90 22.35
CA ARG A 192 -20.03 -6.33 21.65
C ARG A 192 -19.74 -7.02 20.30
N GLN A 193 -19.96 -8.33 20.21
CA GLN A 193 -19.82 -9.08 18.97
C GLN A 193 -20.85 -8.64 17.93
N VAL A 194 -22.11 -8.43 18.34
CA VAL A 194 -23.16 -7.92 17.45
C VAL A 194 -22.85 -6.48 17.02
N ASP A 195 -22.39 -5.61 17.95
CA ASP A 195 -22.01 -4.24 17.63
C ASP A 195 -20.81 -4.17 16.66
N ALA A 196 -19.88 -5.14 16.72
CA ALA A 196 -18.82 -5.27 15.73
C ALA A 196 -19.39 -5.58 14.34
N LYS A 197 -20.32 -6.54 14.24
CA LYS A 197 -20.99 -6.85 12.98
C LYS A 197 -21.74 -5.65 12.39
N PHE A 198 -22.30 -4.74 13.23
CA PHE A 198 -22.91 -3.51 12.74
C PHE A 198 -21.93 -2.55 12.07
N ARG A 199 -20.66 -2.59 12.42
CA ARG A 199 -19.63 -1.83 11.70
C ARG A 199 -19.30 -2.49 10.36
N ASP A 200 -19.29 -3.82 10.33
CA ASP A 200 -18.89 -4.61 9.16
C ASP A 200 -19.93 -4.60 8.02
N ILE A 201 -21.21 -4.25 8.31
CA ILE A 201 -22.24 -4.08 7.27
C ILE A 201 -22.13 -2.74 6.52
N ARG A 202 -21.31 -1.80 7.02
CA ARG A 202 -21.10 -0.50 6.40
C ARG A 202 -19.71 -0.42 5.84
N SER A 203 -19.60 -0.28 4.53
CA SER A 203 -18.33 0.05 3.89
C SER A 203 -18.16 1.55 3.88
N ILE A 204 -17.11 2.02 4.53
CA ILE A 204 -16.76 3.45 4.63
C ILE A 204 -15.54 3.76 3.78
N ALA A 205 -15.44 4.99 3.29
CA ALA A 205 -14.28 5.50 2.56
C ALA A 205 -13.06 5.54 3.50
N PRO A 206 -11.96 4.86 3.17
CA PRO A 206 -10.77 4.81 4.02
C PRO A 206 -9.85 6.05 3.87
N PHE A 207 -10.12 6.92 2.91
CA PHE A 207 -9.44 8.18 2.60
C PHE A 207 -10.29 9.00 1.63
N ASP A 208 -9.92 10.25 1.41
CA ASP A 208 -10.57 11.10 0.40
C ASP A 208 -10.27 10.57 -1.00
N GLY A 209 -11.30 10.31 -1.80
CA GLY A 209 -11.11 9.70 -3.10
C GLY A 209 -12.37 9.61 -3.95
N VAL A 210 -12.30 8.80 -4.98
CA VAL A 210 -13.32 8.64 -6.01
C VAL A 210 -13.69 7.17 -6.17
N ILE A 211 -14.97 6.89 -6.45
CA ILE A 211 -15.39 5.56 -6.90
C ILE A 211 -14.94 5.37 -8.34
N THR A 212 -14.00 4.45 -8.56
CA THR A 212 -13.50 4.13 -9.90
C THR A 212 -14.39 3.13 -10.62
N LYS A 213 -14.95 2.16 -9.86
CA LYS A 213 -15.82 1.15 -10.44
C LYS A 213 -16.81 0.61 -9.42
N LYS A 214 -18.03 0.34 -9.87
CA LYS A 214 -19.08 -0.36 -9.12
C LYS A 214 -19.21 -1.78 -9.65
N LEU A 215 -19.11 -2.75 -8.76
CA LEU A 215 -19.15 -4.18 -9.08
C LEU A 215 -20.48 -4.83 -8.66
N VAL A 216 -21.29 -4.09 -7.90
CA VAL A 216 -22.60 -4.53 -7.42
C VAL A 216 -23.61 -3.37 -7.50
N GLU A 217 -24.90 -3.72 -7.51
CA GLU A 217 -25.99 -2.75 -7.51
C GLU A 217 -26.87 -2.87 -6.25
N VAL A 218 -27.66 -1.83 -6.01
CA VAL A 218 -28.64 -1.84 -4.91
C VAL A 218 -29.69 -2.92 -5.19
N GLY A 219 -29.82 -3.86 -4.25
CA GLY A 219 -30.71 -5.01 -4.38
C GLY A 219 -29.98 -6.34 -4.55
N ASP A 220 -28.71 -6.30 -4.93
CA ASP A 220 -27.89 -7.51 -5.05
C ASP A 220 -27.61 -8.15 -3.70
N THR A 221 -27.43 -9.48 -3.72
CA THR A 221 -27.03 -10.24 -2.55
C THR A 221 -25.55 -10.58 -2.67
N VAL A 222 -24.78 -10.17 -1.67
CA VAL A 222 -23.32 -10.34 -1.63
C VAL A 222 -22.91 -11.37 -0.59
N GLN A 223 -21.76 -12.00 -0.83
CA GLN A 223 -21.12 -12.96 0.08
C GLN A 223 -19.87 -12.34 0.71
N PRO A 224 -19.40 -12.82 1.87
CA PRO A 224 -18.15 -12.36 2.46
C PRO A 224 -16.98 -12.54 1.50
N GLY A 225 -16.17 -11.46 1.35
CA GLY A 225 -15.05 -11.39 0.41
C GLY A 225 -15.44 -11.00 -1.02
N GLN A 226 -16.73 -10.87 -1.34
CA GLN A 226 -17.15 -10.39 -2.65
C GLN A 226 -16.85 -8.90 -2.81
N PRO A 227 -16.13 -8.50 -3.88
CA PRO A 227 -15.84 -7.09 -4.12
C PRO A 227 -17.12 -6.33 -4.49
N MET A 228 -17.32 -5.16 -3.89
CA MET A 228 -18.50 -4.32 -4.10
C MET A 228 -18.19 -3.09 -4.94
N LEU A 229 -17.08 -2.41 -4.62
CA LEU A 229 -16.65 -1.23 -5.36
C LEU A 229 -15.13 -1.04 -5.25
N GLU A 230 -14.57 -0.38 -6.26
CA GLU A 230 -13.18 0.06 -6.29
C GLU A 230 -13.13 1.56 -5.97
N PHE A 231 -12.23 1.94 -5.06
CA PHE A 231 -12.10 3.30 -4.56
C PHE A 231 -10.64 3.74 -4.59
N ALA A 232 -10.37 4.90 -5.20
CA ALA A 232 -9.02 5.35 -5.45
C ALA A 232 -8.81 6.83 -5.11
N ASP A 233 -7.60 7.17 -4.66
CA ASP A 233 -7.15 8.53 -4.45
C ASP A 233 -6.69 9.13 -5.79
N ILE A 234 -7.41 10.14 -6.28
CA ILE A 234 -7.08 10.83 -7.53
C ILE A 234 -6.28 12.13 -7.31
N GLN A 235 -6.06 12.56 -6.06
CA GLN A 235 -5.27 13.77 -5.77
C GLN A 235 -3.78 13.50 -5.98
N TYR A 236 -3.34 12.29 -5.64
CA TYR A 236 -1.97 11.86 -5.77
C TYR A 236 -1.86 10.73 -6.79
N LEU A 237 -1.26 11.04 -7.92
CA LEU A 237 -1.08 10.11 -9.03
C LEU A 237 0.38 9.72 -9.16
N GLN A 238 0.60 8.50 -9.60
CA GLN A 238 1.93 7.96 -9.88
C GLN A 238 1.96 7.38 -11.29
N VAL A 239 3.11 7.42 -11.95
CA VAL A 239 3.34 6.67 -13.18
C VAL A 239 4.08 5.39 -12.81
N GLN A 240 3.49 4.27 -13.11
CA GLN A 240 4.11 2.96 -12.96
C GLN A 240 4.78 2.58 -14.29
N VAL A 241 6.09 2.36 -14.25
CA VAL A 241 6.90 2.03 -15.41
C VAL A 241 7.69 0.74 -15.15
N GLU A 242 7.80 -0.09 -16.18
CA GLU A 242 8.70 -1.25 -16.17
C GLU A 242 10.04 -0.85 -16.78
N VAL A 243 11.06 -0.71 -15.94
CA VAL A 243 12.39 -0.28 -16.34
C VAL A 243 13.28 -1.51 -16.58
N PRO A 244 13.89 -1.67 -17.77
CA PRO A 244 14.85 -2.74 -18.02
C PRO A 244 16.01 -2.75 -17.02
N ALA A 245 16.37 -3.91 -16.49
CA ALA A 245 17.39 -4.06 -15.44
C ALA A 245 18.73 -3.43 -15.82
N ARG A 246 19.09 -3.41 -17.12
CA ARG A 246 20.32 -2.80 -17.64
C ARG A 246 20.41 -1.28 -17.38
N ILE A 247 19.26 -0.57 -17.28
CA ILE A 247 19.19 0.89 -17.11
C ILE A 247 19.11 1.26 -15.62
N MET A 248 18.72 0.31 -14.75
CA MET A 248 18.53 0.51 -13.32
C MET A 248 19.71 1.21 -12.59
N PRO A 249 21.00 0.97 -12.93
CA PRO A 249 22.10 1.71 -12.29
C PRO A 249 22.01 3.24 -12.43
N GLY A 250 21.26 3.73 -13.43
CA GLY A 250 21.01 5.17 -13.66
C GLY A 250 19.83 5.74 -12.91
N VAL A 251 19.02 4.90 -12.25
CA VAL A 251 17.79 5.31 -11.54
C VAL A 251 18.01 5.24 -10.03
N ARG A 252 17.69 6.33 -9.34
CA ARG A 252 17.77 6.41 -7.88
C ARG A 252 16.49 7.01 -7.32
N GLU A 253 16.09 6.58 -6.15
CA GLU A 253 14.96 7.19 -5.44
C GLU A 253 15.19 8.67 -5.20
N GLY A 254 14.13 9.45 -5.35
CA GLY A 254 14.18 10.91 -5.26
C GLY A 254 14.69 11.65 -6.52
N MET A 255 15.16 10.92 -7.53
CA MET A 255 15.61 11.52 -8.80
C MET A 255 14.42 12.12 -9.55
N VAL A 256 14.63 13.30 -10.12
CA VAL A 256 13.63 13.99 -10.96
C VAL A 256 13.95 13.73 -12.42
N VAL A 257 12.97 13.23 -13.16
CA VAL A 257 13.04 12.95 -14.60
C VAL A 257 11.86 13.59 -15.32
N ARG A 258 11.97 13.77 -16.63
CA ARG A 258 10.86 14.29 -17.41
C ARG A 258 9.95 13.17 -17.86
N ALA A 259 8.65 13.41 -17.79
CA ALA A 259 7.63 12.54 -18.34
C ALA A 259 6.75 13.32 -19.31
N LYS A 260 6.34 12.68 -20.36
CA LYS A 260 5.37 13.15 -21.33
C LYS A 260 4.06 12.44 -21.06
N LEU A 261 3.01 13.21 -20.80
CA LEU A 261 1.66 12.68 -20.66
C LEU A 261 0.96 12.65 -22.01
N ASP A 262 0.14 11.66 -22.24
CA ASP A 262 -0.63 11.51 -23.48
C ASP A 262 -1.64 12.65 -23.68
N VAL A 263 -2.11 13.25 -22.58
CA VAL A 263 -3.01 14.39 -22.63
C VAL A 263 -2.25 15.68 -22.93
N GLY A 264 -2.50 16.22 -24.13
CA GLY A 264 -2.02 17.54 -24.54
C GLY A 264 -0.50 17.66 -24.75
N ASP A 265 0.20 16.57 -24.97
CA ASP A 265 1.68 16.56 -25.15
C ASP A 265 2.43 17.27 -24.00
N SER A 266 1.83 17.31 -22.81
CA SER A 266 2.38 18.05 -21.68
C SER A 266 3.60 17.36 -21.09
N MET A 267 4.69 18.11 -20.97
CA MET A 267 5.92 17.66 -20.30
C MET A 267 5.87 18.05 -18.84
N VAL A 268 5.92 17.05 -17.97
CA VAL A 268 5.94 17.23 -16.52
C VAL A 268 7.21 16.64 -15.91
N ASN A 269 7.66 17.24 -14.81
CA ASN A 269 8.75 16.67 -14.04
C ASN A 269 8.17 15.69 -13.02
N VAL A 270 8.60 14.45 -13.08
CA VAL A 270 8.19 13.39 -12.16
C VAL A 270 9.36 12.97 -11.28
N ARG A 271 9.09 12.61 -10.05
CA ARG A 271 10.11 12.15 -9.09
C ARG A 271 10.03 10.64 -8.93
N VAL A 272 11.15 9.96 -8.91
CA VAL A 272 11.21 8.53 -8.54
C VAL A 272 10.76 8.39 -7.08
N ALA A 273 9.58 7.80 -6.87
CA ALA A 273 9.01 7.58 -5.55
C ALA A 273 9.52 6.28 -4.93
N GLN A 274 9.45 5.20 -5.71
CA GLN A 274 9.79 3.88 -5.22
C GLN A 274 10.33 2.99 -6.31
N ILE A 275 11.37 2.22 -5.98
CA ILE A 275 11.94 1.19 -6.82
C ILE A 275 11.60 -0.16 -6.17
N PHE A 276 10.87 -1.01 -6.88
CA PHE A 276 10.55 -2.34 -6.35
C PHE A 276 11.77 -3.26 -6.48
N PRO A 277 12.20 -3.91 -5.39
CA PRO A 277 13.42 -4.74 -5.42
C PRO A 277 13.24 -6.07 -6.16
N LEU A 278 12.00 -6.40 -6.56
CA LEU A 278 11.69 -7.63 -7.29
C LEU A 278 11.67 -7.34 -8.79
N ALA A 279 12.57 -8.00 -9.53
CA ALA A 279 12.58 -7.97 -10.99
C ALA A 279 11.66 -9.05 -11.55
N ASP A 280 10.96 -8.73 -12.63
CA ASP A 280 10.23 -9.72 -13.43
C ASP A 280 11.23 -10.59 -14.19
N PRO A 281 11.29 -11.92 -13.94
CA PRO A 281 12.27 -12.81 -14.57
C PRO A 281 11.99 -13.06 -16.07
N GLU A 282 10.74 -12.93 -16.51
CA GLU A 282 10.38 -13.15 -17.92
C GLU A 282 10.71 -11.94 -18.78
N ARG A 283 10.49 -10.74 -18.26
CA ARG A 283 10.70 -9.48 -18.98
C ARG A 283 12.04 -8.82 -18.68
N HIS A 284 12.76 -9.27 -17.66
CA HIS A 284 13.98 -8.65 -17.14
C HIS A 284 13.81 -7.16 -16.82
N THR A 285 12.65 -6.81 -16.25
CA THR A 285 12.28 -5.44 -15.88
C THR A 285 12.09 -5.31 -14.37
N VAL A 286 12.32 -4.11 -13.88
CA VAL A 286 12.07 -3.71 -12.50
C VAL A 286 10.95 -2.66 -12.52
N ARG A 287 9.96 -2.84 -11.67
CA ARG A 287 8.87 -1.89 -11.54
C ARG A 287 9.34 -0.67 -10.76
N VAL A 288 9.12 0.50 -11.33
CA VAL A 288 9.44 1.79 -10.70
C VAL A 288 8.19 2.67 -10.72
N LYS A 289 7.89 3.31 -9.60
CA LYS A 289 6.83 4.29 -9.48
C LYS A 289 7.41 5.69 -9.42
N PHE A 290 6.81 6.59 -10.17
CA PHE A 290 7.18 7.99 -10.26
C PHE A 290 6.01 8.86 -9.80
N ASP A 291 6.22 9.74 -8.82
CA ASP A 291 5.20 10.68 -8.37
C ASP A 291 4.99 11.77 -9.43
N LEU A 292 3.74 12.00 -9.78
CA LEU A 292 3.34 13.15 -10.55
C LEU A 292 3.17 14.38 -9.62
N PRO A 293 3.45 15.60 -10.13
CA PRO A 293 3.11 16.80 -9.40
C PRO A 293 1.59 16.94 -9.26
N THR A 294 1.13 17.46 -8.13
CA THR A 294 -0.29 17.72 -7.88
C THR A 294 -0.85 18.68 -8.94
N GLY A 295 -2.02 18.37 -9.48
CA GLY A 295 -2.67 19.15 -10.53
C GLY A 295 -2.15 18.87 -11.94
N ALA A 296 -1.33 17.83 -12.15
CA ALA A 296 -1.01 17.36 -13.49
C ALA A 296 -2.30 16.92 -14.22
N PRO A 297 -2.46 17.25 -15.52
CA PRO A 297 -3.63 16.83 -16.29
C PRO A 297 -3.53 15.32 -16.63
N ALA A 298 -3.70 14.49 -15.65
CA ALA A 298 -3.63 13.03 -15.79
C ALA A 298 -4.79 12.37 -15.03
N ALA A 299 -5.25 11.23 -15.51
CA ALA A 299 -6.22 10.40 -14.82
C ALA A 299 -5.69 8.95 -14.72
N PRO A 300 -6.13 8.19 -13.72
CA PRO A 300 -5.80 6.77 -13.61
C PRO A 300 -6.11 6.02 -14.91
N GLY A 301 -5.20 5.11 -15.31
CA GLY A 301 -5.33 4.35 -16.55
C GLY A 301 -4.74 5.02 -17.79
N MET A 302 -4.38 6.30 -17.76
CA MET A 302 -3.74 6.99 -18.89
C MET A 302 -2.32 6.51 -19.12
N TYR A 303 -1.87 6.62 -20.38
CA TYR A 303 -0.51 6.33 -20.77
C TYR A 303 0.42 7.52 -20.50
N ALA A 304 1.65 7.24 -20.10
CA ALA A 304 2.68 8.24 -19.88
C ALA A 304 4.05 7.70 -20.33
N GLU A 305 4.88 8.56 -20.89
CA GLU A 305 6.24 8.25 -21.31
C GLU A 305 7.23 8.90 -20.36
N VAL A 306 8.07 8.12 -19.71
CA VAL A 306 9.10 8.61 -18.78
C VAL A 306 10.47 8.53 -19.45
N MET A 307 11.19 9.64 -19.42
CA MET A 307 12.52 9.77 -20.03
C MET A 307 13.61 9.49 -18.98
N VAL A 308 14.14 8.28 -18.98
CA VAL A 308 15.16 7.83 -18.02
C VAL A 308 16.55 7.94 -18.64
N PRO A 309 17.58 8.46 -17.93
CA PRO A 309 18.95 8.54 -18.45
C PRO A 309 19.56 7.15 -18.55
N ASP A 310 20.12 6.81 -19.70
CA ASP A 310 20.89 5.59 -19.89
C ASP A 310 22.36 5.84 -19.57
N VAL A 311 22.80 5.35 -18.41
CA VAL A 311 24.19 5.49 -17.95
C VAL A 311 25.15 4.59 -18.74
N ASN A 312 24.65 3.52 -19.34
CA ASN A 312 25.43 2.54 -20.08
C ASN A 312 25.52 2.86 -21.58
N ALA A 313 24.78 3.86 -22.05
CA ALA A 313 24.87 4.28 -23.44
C ALA A 313 26.21 4.97 -23.71
N PRO A 314 26.88 4.67 -24.86
CA PRO A 314 28.09 5.38 -25.25
C PRO A 314 27.80 6.88 -25.39
N VAL A 315 28.63 7.68 -24.75
CA VAL A 315 28.52 9.15 -24.83
C VAL A 315 28.68 9.57 -26.29
N ARG A 316 27.61 9.96 -26.95
CA ARG A 316 27.70 10.54 -28.29
C ARG A 316 28.24 11.96 -28.20
N GLN A 317 29.40 12.18 -28.77
CA GLN A 317 29.93 13.52 -28.96
C GLN A 317 29.24 14.11 -30.20
N VAL A 318 28.39 15.11 -29.99
CA VAL A 318 27.77 15.84 -31.09
C VAL A 318 28.62 17.07 -31.33
N PRO A 319 29.21 17.21 -32.53
CA PRO A 319 29.96 18.41 -32.87
C PRO A 319 28.99 19.61 -32.91
N SER A 320 29.16 20.55 -31.99
CA SER A 320 28.43 21.81 -32.07
C SER A 320 29.15 22.75 -33.07
N LEU A 321 28.65 22.81 -34.28
CA LEU A 321 29.04 23.87 -35.22
C LEU A 321 28.50 25.19 -34.66
N LYS A 322 29.36 26.00 -34.04
CA LYS A 322 29.09 27.42 -33.90
C LYS A 322 29.10 28.01 -35.32
N LEU A 323 27.94 28.22 -35.89
CA LEU A 323 27.81 29.11 -37.03
C LEU A 323 28.25 30.52 -36.55
N SER A 324 29.52 30.84 -36.75
CA SER A 324 29.94 32.23 -36.69
C SER A 324 29.17 32.95 -37.82
N THR A 325 28.30 33.89 -37.40
CA THR A 325 27.51 34.73 -38.28
C THR A 325 28.40 35.26 -39.42
N CYS A 326 28.18 34.75 -40.63
CA CYS A 326 28.69 35.40 -41.81
C CYS A 326 28.05 36.81 -41.89
N PRO A 327 28.83 37.87 -41.99
CA PRO A 327 28.29 39.21 -42.18
C PRO A 327 27.49 39.24 -43.49
N PRO A 328 26.38 39.98 -43.54
CA PRO A 328 25.44 39.99 -44.69
C PRO A 328 26.04 40.53 -46.00
N SER A 329 27.29 40.94 -46.02
CA SER A 329 28.00 41.47 -47.21
C SER A 329 28.80 40.43 -48.03
N ALA A 330 28.81 39.14 -47.62
CA ALA A 330 29.57 38.08 -48.28
C ALA A 330 28.68 37.05 -49.02
N TRP A 331 27.57 37.46 -49.59
CA TRP A 331 26.66 36.59 -50.35
C TRP A 331 27.06 36.33 -51.82
N THR A 332 28.27 36.54 -52.17
CA THR A 332 28.74 36.20 -53.51
C THR A 332 29.97 35.29 -53.42
N SER A 333 29.76 34.03 -53.74
CA SER A 333 30.70 33.01 -54.24
C SER A 333 31.46 32.07 -53.31
N THR A 334 31.37 32.12 -51.96
CA THR A 334 32.27 31.28 -51.17
C THR A 334 31.63 30.52 -49.99
N CYS A 335 30.32 30.36 -49.97
CA CYS A 335 29.67 29.44 -49.01
C CYS A 335 29.35 28.12 -49.69
N PRO A 336 29.91 26.99 -49.26
CA PRO A 336 29.49 25.68 -49.81
C PRO A 336 28.02 25.42 -49.42
N ARG A 337 27.18 25.18 -50.44
CA ARG A 337 25.81 24.70 -50.28
C ARG A 337 25.83 23.34 -49.57
N ILE A 338 25.66 23.32 -48.25
CA ILE A 338 25.31 22.12 -47.51
C ILE A 338 23.78 22.05 -47.44
N TRP A 339 23.16 21.76 -48.60
CA TRP A 339 21.80 21.29 -48.71
C TRP A 339 21.81 20.03 -49.58
N ARG A 340 22.00 18.89 -48.96
CA ARG A 340 21.47 17.59 -49.39
C ARG A 340 22.04 16.55 -48.48
N TRP A 341 21.21 16.16 -47.55
CA TRP A 341 21.06 14.79 -47.00
C TRP A 341 20.20 14.92 -45.74
N TRP A 342 18.93 14.85 -45.98
CA TRP A 342 17.90 14.28 -45.18
C TRP A 342 17.02 13.46 -46.12
#